data_ab9bd0a1773965097fa920d34923b62e
#
_entry.id   ab9bd0a1773965097fa920d34923b62e
#
_cell.length_a   1.000
_cell.length_b   1.000
_cell.length_c   1.000
_cell.angle_alpha   90.00
_cell.angle_beta   90.00
_cell.angle_gamma   90.00
#
_symmetry.space_group_name_H-M   'P 1'
#
loop_
_entity.id
_entity.type
_entity.pdbx_description
1 polymer ?
#
loop_
_entity_poly.entity_id
_entity_poly.type
_entity_poly.pdbx_seq_one_letter_code
_entity_poly.pdbx_strand_id
1 'polypeptide(L)'
;MKKLQAFIFILAMLCCQLAFAAPKIKGTLLYVPLDNRPVCLAYPVETMEAAGWEVKTPPLEYIAGAEKGGDPDALFDWLLENADESLAMVISSDALVYGGLVDSRTHHIPLEVLKHRADRLVELKKDFRDQLVYVFTTIMRSPKGSAGPVEPAYYKEWGARLFRLGELEDKLEAKEIGYREK
;
A
#
# COMPACT_ATOMS: atom_id res chain seq x y z
N MET A 1 -52.62 -0.83 29.82
CA MET A 1 -52.16 -0.32 28.50
C MET A 1 -51.16 0.80 28.60
N LYS A 2 -51.40 1.90 29.35
CA LYS A 2 -50.47 3.06 29.45
C LYS A 2 -49.06 2.69 30.00
N LYS A 3 -48.99 1.78 30.99
CA LYS A 3 -47.69 1.33 31.55
C LYS A 3 -46.84 0.51 30.57
N LEU A 4 -47.48 -0.30 29.71
CA LEU A 4 -46.83 -1.07 28.69
C LEU A 4 -46.29 -0.17 27.54
N GLN A 5 -47.07 0.84 27.16
CA GLN A 5 -46.64 1.83 26.16
C GLN A 5 -45.45 2.66 26.64
N ALA A 6 -45.45 3.06 27.91
CA ALA A 6 -44.32 3.79 28.51
C ALA A 6 -43.06 2.91 28.55
N PHE A 7 -43.16 1.62 28.86
CA PHE A 7 -42.05 0.69 28.88
C PHE A 7 -41.46 0.47 27.51
N ILE A 8 -42.29 0.29 26.45
CA ILE A 8 -41.86 0.16 25.07
C ILE A 8 -41.13 1.43 24.59
N PHE A 9 -41.63 2.62 24.97
CA PHE A 9 -41.03 3.88 24.61
C PHE A 9 -39.66 4.08 25.26
N ILE A 10 -39.50 3.70 26.53
CA ILE A 10 -38.22 3.76 27.27
C ILE A 10 -37.23 2.76 26.66
N LEU A 11 -37.67 1.54 26.30
CA LEU A 11 -36.83 0.54 25.68
C LEU A 11 -36.37 0.97 24.27
N ALA A 12 -37.25 1.60 23.50
CA ALA A 12 -36.91 2.15 22.18
C ALA A 12 -35.91 3.32 22.29
N MET A 13 -36.06 4.21 23.28
CA MET A 13 -35.10 5.27 23.56
C MET A 13 -33.74 4.72 23.99
N LEU A 14 -33.71 3.67 24.82
CA LEU A 14 -32.47 3.02 25.24
C LEU A 14 -31.75 2.33 24.07
N CYS A 15 -32.48 1.67 23.17
CA CYS A 15 -31.95 1.09 21.94
C CYS A 15 -31.40 2.16 20.96
N CYS A 16 -32.05 3.34 20.86
CA CYS A 16 -31.54 4.44 20.06
C CYS A 16 -30.20 5.01 20.60
N GLN A 17 -30.01 5.04 21.90
CA GLN A 17 -28.75 5.53 22.48
C GLN A 17 -27.58 4.55 22.28
N LEU A 18 -27.87 3.24 22.22
CA LEU A 18 -26.86 2.22 21.91
C LEU A 18 -26.42 2.23 20.43
N ALA A 19 -27.26 2.73 19.54
CA ALA A 19 -26.98 2.79 18.10
C ALA A 19 -26.10 3.99 17.67
N PHE A 20 -25.87 4.97 18.54
CA PHE A 20 -25.12 6.19 18.24
C PHE A 20 -23.81 6.39 19.02
N ALA A 21 -23.26 5.33 19.57
CA ALA A 21 -21.88 5.41 20.04
C ALA A 21 -20.97 5.48 18.80
N ALA A 22 -20.60 6.69 18.38
CA ALA A 22 -19.59 6.88 17.35
C ALA A 22 -18.33 6.07 17.72
N PRO A 23 -17.73 5.34 16.80
CA PRO A 23 -16.53 4.57 17.11
C PRO A 23 -15.48 5.52 17.65
N LYS A 24 -14.84 5.15 18.77
CA LYS A 24 -13.77 5.95 19.36
C LYS A 24 -12.60 5.95 18.38
N ILE A 25 -12.31 7.10 17.78
CA ILE A 25 -11.18 7.26 16.85
C ILE A 25 -9.89 6.98 17.63
N LYS A 26 -9.06 6.08 17.10
CA LYS A 26 -7.76 5.69 17.67
C LYS A 26 -6.72 6.80 17.48
N GLY A 27 -6.80 7.49 16.34
CA GLY A 27 -5.93 8.58 15.92
C GLY A 27 -5.87 8.68 14.41
N THR A 28 -5.06 9.59 13.92
CA THR A 28 -4.84 9.79 12.48
C THR A 28 -3.80 8.81 11.95
N LEU A 29 -4.09 8.20 10.80
CA LEU A 29 -3.22 7.31 10.06
C LEU A 29 -2.99 7.88 8.66
N LEU A 30 -1.73 8.08 8.28
CA LEU A 30 -1.38 8.45 6.91
C LEU A 30 -1.23 7.19 6.06
N TYR A 31 -1.88 7.17 4.90
CA TYR A 31 -1.82 6.05 3.98
C TYR A 31 -1.37 6.49 2.59
N VAL A 32 -0.17 6.05 2.17
CA VAL A 32 0.30 6.21 0.78
C VAL A 32 0.09 4.89 0.05
N PRO A 33 -0.91 4.82 -0.85
CA PRO A 33 -1.25 3.61 -1.59
C PRO A 33 -0.23 3.31 -2.69
N LEU A 34 -0.26 2.07 -3.18
CA LEU A 34 0.53 1.65 -4.33
C LEU A 34 0.09 2.35 -5.63
N ASP A 35 -1.23 2.51 -5.80
CA ASP A 35 -1.89 3.20 -6.90
C ASP A 35 -3.37 3.46 -6.55
N ASN A 36 -4.11 4.11 -7.46
CA ASN A 36 -5.49 4.53 -7.24
C ASN A 36 -6.55 3.44 -7.49
N ARG A 37 -6.17 2.21 -7.78
CA ARG A 37 -7.15 1.11 -7.93
C ARG A 37 -7.88 0.87 -6.62
N PRO A 38 -9.20 0.50 -6.66
CA PRO A 38 -9.97 0.28 -5.43
C PRO A 38 -9.30 -0.68 -4.44
N VAL A 39 -8.66 -1.75 -4.93
CA VAL A 39 -7.95 -2.73 -4.09
C VAL A 39 -6.72 -2.14 -3.39
N CYS A 40 -6.12 -1.10 -3.94
CA CYS A 40 -4.95 -0.43 -3.39
C CYS A 40 -5.30 0.83 -2.60
N LEU A 41 -6.44 1.46 -2.85
CA LEU A 41 -6.83 2.72 -2.19
C LEU A 41 -8.13 2.57 -1.39
N ALA A 42 -9.27 2.37 -2.03
CA ALA A 42 -10.57 2.45 -1.36
C ALA A 42 -10.75 1.35 -0.30
N TYR A 43 -10.47 0.08 -0.62
CA TYR A 43 -10.67 -1.03 0.31
C TYR A 43 -9.75 -0.99 1.53
N PRO A 44 -8.44 -0.66 1.42
CA PRO A 44 -7.61 -0.44 2.59
C PRO A 44 -8.09 0.73 3.45
N VAL A 45 -8.49 1.86 2.86
CA VAL A 45 -9.03 3.02 3.59
C VAL A 45 -10.27 2.61 4.38
N GLU A 46 -11.29 2.04 3.72
CA GLU A 46 -12.52 1.58 4.36
C GLU A 46 -12.24 0.59 5.50
N THR A 47 -11.26 -0.31 5.31
CA THR A 47 -10.87 -1.29 6.33
C THR A 47 -10.24 -0.64 7.56
N MET A 48 -9.36 0.33 7.35
CA MET A 48 -8.69 1.05 8.44
C MET A 48 -9.69 1.97 9.18
N GLU A 49 -10.59 2.63 8.47
CA GLU A 49 -11.67 3.44 9.05
C GLU A 49 -12.64 2.58 9.87
N ALA A 50 -13.04 1.42 9.35
CA ALA A 50 -13.86 0.46 10.10
C ALA A 50 -13.14 -0.06 11.35
N ALA A 51 -11.81 -0.10 11.35
CA ALA A 51 -10.99 -0.41 12.52
C ALA A 51 -10.83 0.76 13.50
N GLY A 52 -11.40 1.94 13.21
CA GLY A 52 -11.43 3.12 14.07
C GLY A 52 -10.28 4.10 13.88
N TRP A 53 -9.65 4.11 12.72
CA TRP A 53 -8.67 5.13 12.35
C TRP A 53 -9.31 6.28 11.57
N GLU A 54 -8.81 7.49 11.76
CA GLU A 54 -9.01 8.58 10.81
C GLU A 54 -7.93 8.46 9.74
N VAL A 55 -8.29 8.12 8.49
CA VAL A 55 -7.33 7.86 7.43
C VAL A 55 -7.17 9.10 6.54
N LYS A 56 -5.95 9.61 6.44
CA LYS A 56 -5.58 10.64 5.47
C LYS A 56 -4.79 10.01 4.31
N THR A 57 -5.15 10.33 3.09
CA THR A 57 -4.47 9.91 1.86
C THR A 57 -3.98 11.13 1.07
N PRO A 58 -2.90 10.99 0.26
CA PRO A 58 -2.48 12.07 -0.63
C PRO A 58 -3.57 12.43 -1.65
N PRO A 59 -3.52 13.64 -2.20
CA PRO A 59 -4.33 14.02 -3.37
C PRO A 59 -4.19 13.01 -4.51
N LEU A 60 -5.29 12.72 -5.21
CA LEU A 60 -5.31 11.71 -6.29
C LEU A 60 -4.36 12.05 -7.43
N GLU A 61 -4.06 13.32 -7.66
CA GLU A 61 -3.10 13.77 -8.68
C GLU A 61 -1.66 13.34 -8.40
N TYR A 62 -1.29 13.02 -7.14
CA TYR A 62 0.04 12.52 -6.77
C TYR A 62 0.13 10.99 -6.85
N ILE A 63 -1.01 10.30 -6.84
CA ILE A 63 -1.10 8.84 -6.82
C ILE A 63 -1.09 8.30 -8.24
N ALA A 64 -0.36 7.19 -8.48
CA ALA A 64 -0.37 6.50 -9.77
C ALA A 64 -1.78 6.04 -10.16
N GLY A 65 -2.09 6.14 -11.44
CA GLY A 65 -3.33 5.68 -12.05
C GLY A 65 -3.10 4.77 -13.25
N ALA A 66 -4.18 4.45 -13.98
CA ALA A 66 -4.11 3.58 -15.14
C ALA A 66 -3.27 4.15 -16.30
N GLU A 67 -3.27 5.47 -16.44
CA GLU A 67 -2.67 6.18 -17.60
C GLU A 67 -1.52 7.12 -17.19
N LYS A 68 -1.27 7.26 -15.88
CA LYS A 68 -0.30 8.21 -15.34
C LYS A 68 0.43 7.61 -14.16
N GLY A 69 1.76 7.68 -14.15
CA GLY A 69 2.59 7.43 -12.97
C GLY A 69 2.30 8.45 -11.86
N GLY A 70 2.60 8.08 -10.63
CA GLY A 70 2.52 8.98 -9.49
C GLY A 70 3.67 9.97 -9.44
N ASP A 71 3.61 10.89 -8.49
CA ASP A 71 4.66 11.86 -8.20
C ASP A 71 5.33 11.55 -6.86
N PRO A 72 6.49 10.83 -6.85
CA PRO A 72 7.19 10.47 -5.63
C PRO A 72 7.58 11.67 -4.76
N ASP A 73 7.97 12.78 -5.36
CA ASP A 73 8.45 13.94 -4.61
C ASP A 73 7.29 14.66 -3.95
N ALA A 74 6.17 14.87 -4.66
CA ALA A 74 4.93 15.39 -4.07
C ALA A 74 4.35 14.48 -2.98
N LEU A 75 4.46 13.15 -3.13
CA LEU A 75 4.05 12.19 -2.10
C LEU A 75 4.89 12.30 -0.82
N PHE A 76 6.22 12.47 -0.96
CA PHE A 76 7.09 12.70 0.19
C PHE A 76 6.80 14.02 0.89
N ASP A 77 6.62 15.09 0.13
CA ASP A 77 6.32 16.41 0.69
C ASP A 77 4.99 16.38 1.45
N TRP A 78 3.97 15.76 0.87
CA TRP A 78 2.70 15.54 1.56
C TRP A 78 2.83 14.72 2.87
N LEU A 79 3.67 13.67 2.86
CA LEU A 79 3.92 12.89 4.09
C LEU A 79 4.55 13.76 5.18
N LEU A 80 5.57 14.55 4.85
CA LEU A 80 6.26 15.42 5.80
C LEU A 80 5.32 16.49 6.37
N GLU A 81 4.47 17.08 5.53
CA GLU A 81 3.50 18.11 5.94
C GLU A 81 2.43 17.58 6.91
N ASN A 82 2.10 16.29 6.86
CA ASN A 82 1.05 15.68 7.66
C ASN A 82 1.57 14.78 8.79
N ALA A 83 2.86 14.52 8.85
CA ALA A 83 3.47 13.53 9.74
C ALA A 83 3.26 13.83 11.22
N ASP A 84 3.45 15.08 11.65
CA ASP A 84 3.37 15.48 13.05
C ASP A 84 2.01 15.24 13.69
N GLU A 85 0.94 15.27 12.91
CA GLU A 85 -0.44 15.04 13.36
C GLU A 85 -0.82 13.55 13.38
N SER A 86 0.06 12.67 12.92
CA SER A 86 -0.25 11.25 12.75
C SER A 86 0.30 10.39 13.89
N LEU A 87 -0.42 9.30 14.21
CA LEU A 87 0.07 8.23 15.07
C LEU A 87 0.72 7.09 14.29
N ALA A 88 0.31 6.90 13.05
CA ALA A 88 0.79 5.82 12.21
C ALA A 88 0.86 6.23 10.73
N MET A 89 1.78 5.60 10.01
CA MET A 89 1.95 5.74 8.57
C MET A 89 2.01 4.34 7.94
N VAL A 90 1.25 4.11 6.87
CA VAL A 90 1.31 2.89 6.05
C VAL A 90 1.66 3.32 4.63
N ILE A 91 2.80 2.90 4.12
CA ILE A 91 3.46 3.54 2.99
C ILE A 91 3.89 2.51 1.95
N SER A 92 3.49 2.71 0.70
CA SER A 92 4.05 1.96 -0.43
C SER A 92 5.44 2.49 -0.79
N SER A 93 6.47 1.65 -0.67
CA SER A 93 7.81 1.98 -1.17
C SER A 93 7.82 2.17 -2.69
N ASP A 94 7.04 1.37 -3.43
CA ASP A 94 6.97 1.49 -4.88
C ASP A 94 6.42 2.85 -5.33
N ALA A 95 5.43 3.39 -4.61
CA ALA A 95 4.89 4.72 -4.88
C ALA A 95 5.93 5.82 -4.61
N LEU A 96 6.63 5.76 -3.47
CA LEU A 96 7.59 6.80 -3.08
C LEU A 96 8.94 6.72 -3.83
N VAL A 97 9.35 5.56 -4.31
CA VAL A 97 10.62 5.41 -5.01
C VAL A 97 10.44 5.54 -6.52
N TYR A 98 9.41 4.92 -7.08
CA TYR A 98 9.21 4.80 -8.52
C TYR A 98 8.02 5.60 -9.06
N GLY A 99 7.02 5.90 -8.23
CA GLY A 99 5.78 6.53 -8.63
C GLY A 99 4.58 5.57 -8.68
N GLY A 100 4.78 4.24 -8.51
CA GLY A 100 3.71 3.26 -8.47
C GLY A 100 4.08 1.90 -9.00
N LEU A 101 3.09 1.00 -9.11
CA LEU A 101 3.30 -0.39 -9.48
C LEU A 101 3.88 -0.57 -10.88
N VAL A 102 3.34 0.12 -11.88
CA VAL A 102 3.81 -0.03 -13.27
C VAL A 102 5.17 0.63 -13.43
N ASP A 103 5.34 1.81 -12.86
CA ASP A 103 6.58 2.56 -12.90
C ASP A 103 7.73 1.76 -12.26
N SER A 104 7.48 1.04 -11.16
CA SER A 104 8.50 0.20 -10.51
C SER A 104 9.06 -0.90 -11.43
N ARG A 105 8.32 -1.28 -12.47
CA ARG A 105 8.69 -2.33 -13.45
C ARG A 105 9.29 -1.80 -14.73
N THR A 106 8.88 -0.59 -15.14
CA THR A 106 9.12 -0.07 -16.49
C THR A 106 9.96 1.20 -16.52
N HIS A 107 10.40 1.71 -15.36
CA HIS A 107 11.11 2.97 -15.24
C HIS A 107 12.47 2.97 -15.96
N HIS A 108 12.92 4.20 -16.25
CA HIS A 108 14.29 4.50 -16.70
C HIS A 108 14.96 5.54 -15.78
N ILE A 109 14.52 5.59 -14.51
CA ILE A 109 15.01 6.54 -13.51
C ILE A 109 16.48 6.20 -13.18
N PRO A 110 17.38 7.21 -13.15
CA PRO A 110 18.78 6.98 -12.78
C PRO A 110 18.91 6.39 -11.37
N LEU A 111 19.90 5.50 -11.19
CA LEU A 111 20.13 4.81 -9.93
C LEU A 111 20.32 5.77 -8.74
N GLU A 112 21.01 6.89 -8.95
CA GLU A 112 21.25 7.86 -7.88
C GLU A 112 19.96 8.53 -7.39
N VAL A 113 18.98 8.76 -8.28
CA VAL A 113 17.67 9.27 -7.90
C VAL A 113 16.91 8.23 -7.07
N LEU A 114 16.94 6.96 -7.50
CA LEU A 114 16.31 5.87 -6.76
C LEU A 114 16.91 5.68 -5.36
N LYS A 115 18.25 5.73 -5.26
CA LYS A 115 18.95 5.65 -3.97
C LYS A 115 18.53 6.82 -3.06
N HIS A 116 18.56 8.04 -3.59
CA HIS A 116 18.14 9.21 -2.82
C HIS A 116 16.72 9.06 -2.27
N ARG A 117 15.76 8.62 -3.10
CA ARG A 117 14.38 8.37 -2.67
C ARG A 117 14.28 7.25 -1.64
N ALA A 118 15.06 6.18 -1.79
CA ALA A 118 15.10 5.10 -0.82
C ALA A 118 15.71 5.56 0.53
N ASP A 119 16.76 6.39 0.50
CA ASP A 119 17.35 6.96 1.70
C ASP A 119 16.37 7.86 2.45
N ARG A 120 15.55 8.67 1.75
CA ARG A 120 14.47 9.46 2.37
C ARG A 120 13.48 8.61 3.16
N LEU A 121 13.16 7.39 2.70
CA LEU A 121 12.31 6.44 3.46
C LEU A 121 12.94 6.01 4.78
N VAL A 122 14.26 5.81 4.80
CA VAL A 122 15.00 5.46 6.02
C VAL A 122 15.06 6.65 6.98
N GLU A 123 15.23 7.85 6.45
CA GLU A 123 15.27 9.10 7.23
C GLU A 123 13.90 9.40 7.84
N LEU A 124 12.81 9.20 7.12
CA LEU A 124 11.46 9.38 7.63
C LEU A 124 11.25 8.69 8.99
N LYS A 125 11.70 7.44 9.15
CA LYS A 125 11.58 6.74 10.45
C LYS A 125 12.50 7.30 11.53
N LYS A 126 13.62 7.90 11.17
CA LYS A 126 14.53 8.55 12.14
C LYS A 126 13.93 9.86 12.66
N ASP A 127 13.26 10.61 11.78
CA ASP A 127 12.66 11.90 12.10
C ASP A 127 11.36 11.72 12.91
N PHE A 128 10.56 10.71 12.56
CA PHE A 128 9.28 10.40 13.21
C PHE A 128 9.37 9.13 14.06
N ARG A 129 10.21 9.15 15.12
CA ARG A 129 10.50 7.97 15.95
C ARG A 129 9.31 7.46 16.75
N ASP A 130 8.46 8.37 17.17
CA ASP A 130 7.31 8.06 18.02
C ASP A 130 6.10 7.54 17.23
N GLN A 131 6.06 7.82 15.92
CA GLN A 131 5.03 7.30 15.02
C GLN A 131 5.32 5.85 14.63
N LEU A 132 4.25 5.08 14.42
CA LEU A 132 4.34 3.74 13.84
C LEU A 132 4.47 3.86 12.31
N VAL A 133 5.62 3.51 11.77
CA VAL A 133 5.88 3.56 10.33
C VAL A 133 5.95 2.15 9.77
N TYR A 134 4.99 1.80 8.91
CA TYR A 134 4.93 0.55 8.17
C TYR A 134 5.17 0.81 6.69
N VAL A 135 6.18 0.17 6.13
CA VAL A 135 6.49 0.24 4.70
C VAL A 135 6.20 -1.12 4.08
N PHE A 136 5.43 -1.15 3.01
CA PHE A 136 5.21 -2.35 2.21
C PHE A 136 5.79 -2.20 0.82
N THR A 137 6.31 -3.30 0.29
CA THR A 137 7.00 -3.38 -1.01
C THR A 137 6.37 -4.49 -1.84
N THR A 138 6.16 -4.23 -3.12
CA THR A 138 5.69 -5.24 -4.05
C THR A 138 6.88 -6.08 -4.57
N ILE A 139 6.79 -7.38 -4.41
CA ILE A 139 7.73 -8.31 -5.03
C ILE A 139 7.20 -8.67 -6.42
N MET A 140 7.95 -8.30 -7.46
CA MET A 140 7.57 -8.58 -8.83
C MET A 140 7.75 -10.07 -9.12
N ARG A 141 6.68 -10.70 -9.61
CA ARG A 141 6.74 -12.09 -10.08
C ARG A 141 7.53 -12.22 -11.39
N SER A 142 8.10 -13.40 -11.63
CA SER A 142 8.60 -13.80 -12.94
C SER A 142 7.49 -14.55 -13.69
N PRO A 143 6.82 -13.95 -14.68
CA PRO A 143 5.72 -14.61 -15.39
C PRO A 143 6.24 -15.69 -16.34
N LYS A 144 5.50 -16.80 -16.45
CA LYS A 144 5.81 -17.90 -17.38
C LYS A 144 5.62 -17.50 -18.84
N GLY A 145 4.73 -16.57 -19.12
CA GLY A 145 4.36 -16.10 -20.46
C GLY A 145 5.01 -14.78 -20.84
N SER A 146 4.66 -14.29 -22.04
CA SER A 146 5.17 -13.05 -22.60
C SER A 146 4.78 -11.81 -21.80
N ALA A 147 5.57 -10.77 -21.96
CA ALA A 147 5.33 -9.45 -21.41
C ALA A 147 4.05 -8.80 -21.93
N GLY A 148 3.24 -8.30 -21.01
CA GLY A 148 2.21 -7.30 -21.30
C GLY A 148 2.82 -5.88 -21.28
N PRO A 149 2.01 -4.84 -21.57
CA PRO A 149 2.48 -3.45 -21.60
C PRO A 149 2.95 -2.93 -20.23
N VAL A 150 2.61 -3.64 -19.15
CA VAL A 150 2.97 -3.31 -17.77
C VAL A 150 4.17 -4.11 -17.25
N GLU A 151 4.83 -4.86 -18.12
CA GLU A 151 6.00 -5.66 -17.78
C GLU A 151 7.27 -5.01 -18.36
N PRO A 152 8.46 -5.28 -17.81
CA PRO A 152 9.71 -4.80 -18.40
C PRO A 152 9.90 -5.25 -19.84
N ALA A 153 10.41 -4.38 -20.69
CA ALA A 153 10.59 -4.67 -22.13
C ALA A 153 11.42 -5.93 -22.40
N TYR A 154 12.43 -6.21 -21.54
CA TYR A 154 13.27 -7.39 -21.68
C TYR A 154 12.55 -8.72 -21.42
N TYR A 155 11.37 -8.70 -20.78
CA TYR A 155 10.58 -9.93 -20.55
C TYR A 155 10.07 -10.55 -21.83
N LYS A 156 9.91 -9.76 -22.90
CA LYS A 156 9.54 -10.29 -24.22
C LYS A 156 10.54 -11.34 -24.72
N GLU A 157 11.82 -11.13 -24.44
CA GLU A 157 12.91 -12.00 -24.87
C GLU A 157 13.33 -13.01 -23.78
N TRP A 158 13.44 -12.55 -22.54
CA TRP A 158 14.07 -13.29 -21.45
C TRP A 158 13.09 -13.82 -20.39
N GLY A 159 11.83 -13.36 -20.38
CA GLY A 159 10.88 -13.67 -19.30
C GLY A 159 10.68 -15.15 -19.05
N ALA A 160 10.48 -15.96 -20.11
CA ALA A 160 10.31 -17.41 -19.99
C ALA A 160 11.56 -18.11 -19.43
N ARG A 161 12.76 -17.61 -19.77
CA ARG A 161 14.03 -18.16 -19.27
C ARG A 161 14.26 -17.79 -17.81
N LEU A 162 13.93 -16.57 -17.43
CA LEU A 162 13.98 -16.11 -16.02
C LEU A 162 13.01 -16.91 -15.15
N PHE A 163 11.78 -17.14 -15.64
CA PHE A 163 10.81 -17.99 -14.94
C PHE A 163 11.35 -19.42 -14.77
N ARG A 164 11.92 -20.00 -15.85
CA ARG A 164 12.46 -21.37 -15.78
C ARG A 164 13.66 -21.46 -14.83
N LEU A 165 14.51 -20.43 -14.79
CA LEU A 165 15.63 -20.39 -13.85
C LEU A 165 15.12 -20.41 -12.40
N GLY A 166 14.17 -19.53 -12.04
CA GLY A 166 13.57 -19.53 -10.69
C GLY A 166 12.92 -20.88 -10.34
N GLU A 167 12.15 -21.47 -11.27
CA GLU A 167 11.55 -22.81 -11.07
C GLU A 167 12.62 -23.88 -10.77
N LEU A 168 13.74 -23.85 -11.45
CA LEU A 168 14.82 -24.82 -11.24
C LEU A 168 15.58 -24.56 -9.93
N GLU A 169 15.72 -23.31 -9.54
CA GLU A 169 16.32 -22.94 -8.24
C GLU A 169 15.44 -23.41 -7.08
N ASP A 170 14.12 -23.16 -7.13
CA ASP A 170 13.17 -23.62 -6.14
C ASP A 170 13.19 -25.16 -6.00
N LYS A 171 13.19 -25.88 -7.14
CA LYS A 171 13.26 -27.36 -7.16
C LYS A 171 14.57 -27.91 -6.60
N LEU A 172 15.69 -27.21 -6.86
CA LEU A 172 16.98 -27.58 -6.31
C LEU A 172 17.03 -27.39 -4.80
N GLU A 173 16.51 -26.26 -4.29
CA GLU A 173 16.40 -25.97 -2.87
C GLU A 173 15.49 -26.98 -2.16
N ALA A 174 14.37 -27.34 -2.80
CA ALA A 174 13.46 -28.38 -2.32
C ALA A 174 14.03 -29.80 -2.44
N LYS A 175 15.22 -29.98 -3.04
CA LYS A 175 15.87 -31.29 -3.33
C LYS A 175 15.06 -32.19 -4.25
N GLU A 176 14.21 -31.63 -5.08
CA GLU A 176 13.43 -32.36 -6.08
C GLU A 176 14.27 -32.69 -7.33
N ILE A 177 15.32 -31.94 -7.59
CA ILE A 177 16.27 -32.13 -8.68
C ILE A 177 17.71 -32.00 -8.20
N GLY A 178 18.66 -32.55 -8.98
CA GLY A 178 20.10 -32.37 -8.76
C GLY A 178 20.70 -31.22 -9.56
N TYR A 179 21.93 -30.82 -9.23
CA TYR A 179 22.66 -29.73 -9.91
C TYR A 179 22.85 -29.94 -11.42
N ARG A 180 22.77 -31.18 -11.90
CA ARG A 180 22.94 -31.47 -13.34
C ARG A 180 21.71 -31.16 -14.17
N GLU A 181 20.56 -30.92 -13.54
CA GLU A 181 19.27 -30.62 -14.19
C GLU A 181 18.98 -29.12 -14.21
N LYS A 182 19.82 -28.32 -13.55
CA LYS A 182 19.80 -26.86 -13.57
C LYS A 182 20.60 -26.34 -14.79
#